data_c8df5a1795bbae463e2e6986538a6623
#
_entry.id   c8df5a1795bbae463e2e6986538a6623
#
_cell.length_a   1.000
_cell.length_b   1.000
_cell.length_c   1.000
_cell.angle_alpha   90.00
_cell.angle_beta   90.00
_cell.angle_gamma   90.00
#
_symmetry.space_group_name_H-M   'P 1'
#
loop_
_entity.id
_entity.type
_entity.pdbx_description
1 polymer ?
#
loop_
_entity_poly.entity_id
_entity_poly.type
_entity_poly.pdbx_seq_one_letter_code
_entity_poly.pdbx_strand_id
1 'polypeptide(L)'
;MSENFNSLDVDVLFVGGGPASLAGALHLTKLVARSNERIAAGALRDRKLEPQIAIIEKGRDVGAHAISGALFDPRALEELMPDYAKQEFPFPVTATAHEVHYLTTEHAYQIPPWVIPPAYRSTGCYVGSLQKLNLWLAQQVEDAGVHLFNETCGTKVLY
;
A
#
# COMPACT_ATOMS: atom_id res chain seq x y z
N MET A 1 2.03 0.88 -42.11
CA MET A 1 3.02 0.86 -41.04
C MET A 1 2.44 0.01 -39.94
N SER A 2 2.94 -1.20 -39.73
CA SER A 2 2.55 -2.02 -38.56
C SER A 2 3.27 -1.40 -37.37
N GLU A 3 2.53 -0.72 -36.52
CA GLU A 3 3.04 -0.33 -35.21
C GLU A 3 3.33 -1.63 -34.45
N ASN A 4 4.60 -1.89 -34.20
CA ASN A 4 5.01 -2.95 -33.30
C ASN A 4 4.65 -2.50 -31.86
N PHE A 5 3.45 -2.85 -31.43
CA PHE A 5 3.08 -2.72 -30.03
C PHE A 5 3.83 -3.80 -29.23
N ASN A 6 4.67 -3.37 -28.31
CA ASN A 6 5.16 -4.29 -27.29
C ASN A 6 3.97 -4.64 -26.40
N SER A 7 3.48 -5.86 -26.49
CA SER A 7 2.42 -6.36 -25.63
C SER A 7 3.03 -7.17 -24.50
N LEU A 8 2.50 -6.99 -23.30
CA LEU A 8 2.80 -7.82 -22.14
C LEU A 8 1.49 -8.46 -21.68
N ASP A 9 1.48 -9.79 -21.63
CA ASP A 9 0.34 -10.53 -21.12
C ASP A 9 0.45 -10.63 -19.58
N VAL A 10 -0.60 -10.17 -18.90
CA VAL A 10 -0.70 -10.27 -17.45
C VAL A 10 -2.08 -10.80 -17.06
N ASP A 11 -2.14 -11.57 -15.98
CA ASP A 11 -3.41 -12.10 -15.46
C ASP A 11 -4.14 -11.07 -14.60
N VAL A 12 -3.38 -10.24 -13.88
CA VAL A 12 -3.94 -9.19 -13.02
C VAL A 12 -3.16 -7.90 -13.17
N LEU A 13 -3.86 -6.84 -13.55
CA LEU A 13 -3.29 -5.50 -13.68
C LEU A 13 -3.89 -4.54 -12.64
N PHE A 14 -3.04 -3.97 -11.81
CA PHE A 14 -3.39 -2.84 -10.95
C PHE A 14 -3.06 -1.53 -11.66
N VAL A 15 -3.99 -0.59 -11.67
CA VAL A 15 -3.81 0.72 -12.31
C VAL A 15 -3.61 1.79 -11.25
N GLY A 16 -2.40 2.34 -11.19
CA GLY A 16 -1.92 3.30 -10.20
C GLY A 16 -1.11 2.66 -9.09
N GLY A 17 0.10 3.20 -8.83
CA GLY A 17 1.05 2.76 -7.79
C GLY A 17 0.76 3.36 -6.40
N GLY A 18 -0.51 3.55 -6.04
CA GLY A 18 -0.88 4.03 -4.71
C GLY A 18 -0.91 2.92 -3.64
N PRO A 19 -1.06 3.28 -2.36
CA PRO A 19 -1.02 2.32 -1.25
C PRO A 19 -2.06 1.19 -1.39
N ALA A 20 -3.22 1.47 -1.96
CA ALA A 20 -4.27 0.48 -2.17
C ALA A 20 -3.86 -0.60 -3.17
N SER A 21 -3.28 -0.21 -4.32
CA SER A 21 -2.79 -1.15 -5.33
C SER A 21 -1.59 -1.96 -4.82
N LEU A 22 -0.66 -1.29 -4.14
CA LEU A 22 0.53 -1.95 -3.57
C LEU A 22 0.13 -2.97 -2.50
N ALA A 23 -0.73 -2.58 -1.56
CA ALA A 23 -1.24 -3.51 -0.55
C ALA A 23 -2.07 -4.63 -1.15
N GLY A 24 -2.91 -4.33 -2.16
CA GLY A 24 -3.73 -5.31 -2.86
C GLY A 24 -2.90 -6.34 -3.62
N ALA A 25 -1.87 -5.91 -4.35
CA ALA A 25 -0.96 -6.79 -5.07
C ALA A 25 -0.17 -7.69 -4.09
N LEU A 26 0.38 -7.10 -3.02
CA LEU A 26 1.09 -7.86 -2.00
C LEU A 26 0.18 -8.86 -1.27
N HIS A 27 -1.06 -8.49 -1.00
CA HIS A 27 -2.03 -9.42 -0.41
C HIS A 27 -2.36 -10.57 -1.36
N LEU A 28 -2.55 -10.27 -2.65
CA LEU A 28 -2.82 -11.27 -3.68
C LEU A 28 -1.68 -12.29 -3.79
N THR A 29 -0.41 -11.85 -3.80
CA THR A 29 0.73 -12.78 -3.84
C THR A 29 0.74 -13.73 -2.64
N LYS A 30 0.40 -13.23 -1.44
CA LYS A 30 0.28 -14.06 -0.23
C LYS A 30 -0.88 -15.05 -0.31
N LEU A 31 -2.01 -14.66 -0.88
CA LEU A 31 -3.15 -15.57 -1.09
C LEU A 31 -2.80 -16.68 -2.08
N VAL A 32 -2.10 -16.33 -3.17
CA VAL A 32 -1.61 -17.29 -4.17
C VAL A 32 -0.64 -18.28 -3.51
N ALA A 33 0.35 -17.80 -2.76
CA ALA A 33 1.30 -18.64 -2.05
C ALA A 33 0.60 -19.62 -1.09
N ARG A 34 -0.31 -19.10 -0.26
CA ARG A 34 -1.11 -19.90 0.68
C ARG A 34 -1.98 -20.95 -0.03
N SER A 35 -2.57 -20.59 -1.19
CA SER A 35 -3.34 -21.53 -2.00
C SER A 35 -2.45 -22.65 -2.52
N ASN A 36 -1.27 -22.31 -3.05
CA ASN A 36 -0.32 -23.27 -3.57
C ASN A 36 0.23 -24.23 -2.50
N GLU A 37 0.46 -23.72 -1.28
CA GLU A 37 0.83 -24.57 -0.13
C GLU A 37 -0.27 -25.59 0.19
N ARG A 38 -1.54 -25.19 0.17
CA ARG A 38 -2.68 -26.07 0.41
C ARG A 38 -2.85 -27.12 -0.69
N ILE A 39 -2.57 -26.74 -1.94
CA ILE A 39 -2.55 -27.68 -3.07
C ILE A 39 -1.41 -28.69 -2.90
N ALA A 40 -0.20 -28.22 -2.57
CA ALA A 40 0.95 -29.09 -2.34
C ALA A 40 0.75 -30.06 -1.16
N ALA A 41 0.02 -29.63 -0.13
CA ALA A 41 -0.35 -30.46 1.02
C ALA A 41 -1.54 -31.40 0.73
N GLY A 42 -2.10 -31.40 -0.49
CA GLY A 42 -3.27 -32.20 -0.85
C GLY A 42 -4.60 -31.78 -0.21
N ALA A 43 -4.62 -30.61 0.44
CA ALA A 43 -5.82 -30.03 1.06
C ALA A 43 -6.76 -29.35 0.05
N LEU A 44 -6.25 -29.05 -1.14
CA LEU A 44 -7.03 -28.58 -2.29
C LEU A 44 -6.70 -29.46 -3.51
N ARG A 45 -7.74 -29.81 -4.27
CA ARG A 45 -7.61 -30.53 -5.54
C ARG A 45 -7.68 -29.54 -6.69
N ASP A 46 -6.60 -28.81 -6.91
CA ASP A 46 -6.50 -27.84 -8.00
C ASP A 46 -5.07 -27.81 -8.54
N ARG A 47 -4.87 -27.09 -9.65
CA ARG A 47 -3.53 -26.84 -10.18
C ARG A 47 -2.89 -25.66 -9.46
N LYS A 48 -1.56 -25.68 -9.35
CA LYS A 48 -0.78 -24.57 -8.83
C LYS A 48 -1.08 -23.27 -9.62
N LEU A 49 -1.25 -22.18 -8.89
CA LEU A 49 -1.49 -20.86 -9.44
C LEU A 49 -0.15 -20.12 -9.62
N GLU A 50 0.08 -19.56 -10.79
CA GLU A 50 1.28 -18.79 -11.14
C GLU A 50 0.88 -17.53 -11.93
N PRO A 51 0.03 -16.65 -11.36
CA PRO A 51 -0.46 -15.49 -12.08
C PRO A 51 0.65 -14.48 -12.32
N GLN A 52 0.69 -13.91 -13.54
CA GLN A 52 1.49 -12.74 -13.85
C GLN A 52 0.75 -11.49 -13.34
N ILE A 53 1.32 -10.83 -12.34
CA ILE A 53 0.71 -9.67 -11.68
C ILE A 53 1.54 -8.45 -12.04
N ALA A 54 0.89 -7.37 -12.46
CA ALA A 54 1.56 -6.12 -12.76
C ALA A 54 0.84 -4.92 -12.13
N ILE A 55 1.62 -3.89 -11.87
CA ILE A 55 1.16 -2.55 -11.47
C ILE A 55 1.70 -1.55 -12.47
N ILE A 56 0.86 -0.65 -12.97
CA ILE A 56 1.28 0.49 -13.79
C ILE A 56 1.09 1.78 -13.01
N GLU A 57 2.09 2.67 -13.06
CA GLU A 57 2.08 3.98 -12.41
C GLU A 57 2.45 5.06 -13.45
N LYS A 58 1.61 6.10 -13.55
CA LYS A 58 1.83 7.21 -14.48
C LYS A 58 2.99 8.14 -14.07
N GLY A 59 3.27 8.20 -12.79
CA GLY A 59 4.36 9.00 -12.23
C GLY A 59 5.72 8.40 -12.55
N ARG A 60 6.76 9.23 -12.46
CA ARG A 60 8.15 8.80 -12.61
C ARG A 60 8.52 7.72 -11.60
N ASP A 61 8.01 7.87 -10.39
CA ASP A 61 8.20 6.93 -9.29
C ASP A 61 6.89 6.69 -8.56
N VAL A 62 6.75 5.53 -7.96
CA VAL A 62 5.64 5.23 -7.06
C VAL A 62 5.59 6.28 -5.96
N GLY A 63 4.40 6.85 -5.73
CA GLY A 63 4.22 7.87 -4.70
C GLY A 63 4.67 9.28 -5.08
N ALA A 64 5.12 9.53 -6.32
CA ALA A 64 5.53 10.87 -6.78
C ALA A 64 4.43 11.93 -6.62
N HIS A 65 3.17 11.52 -6.67
CA HIS A 65 2.01 12.39 -6.45
C HIS A 65 1.42 12.29 -5.04
N ALA A 66 2.08 11.56 -4.13
CA ALA A 66 1.60 11.39 -2.77
C ALA A 66 1.91 12.62 -1.90
N ILE A 67 0.96 12.97 -1.03
CA ILE A 67 1.13 14.07 -0.08
C ILE A 67 2.14 13.65 1.00
N SER A 68 3.04 14.56 1.35
CA SER A 68 3.94 14.39 2.51
C SER A 68 3.24 14.83 3.80
N GLY A 69 3.66 14.27 4.95
CA GLY A 69 3.13 14.63 6.26
C GLY A 69 1.79 13.95 6.55
N ALA A 70 1.77 12.63 6.60
CA ALA A 70 0.62 11.83 6.97
C ALA A 70 0.77 11.23 8.38
N LEU A 71 -0.38 11.05 9.04
CA LEU A 71 -0.51 10.12 10.17
C LEU A 71 -0.96 8.78 9.60
N PHE A 72 -0.20 7.74 9.88
CA PHE A 72 -0.43 6.41 9.37
C PHE A 72 -0.82 5.46 10.50
N ASP A 73 -2.02 4.89 10.43
CA ASP A 73 -2.49 3.85 11.34
C ASP A 73 -1.89 2.49 10.92
N PRO A 74 -1.09 1.84 11.77
CA PRO A 74 -0.38 0.62 11.39
C PRO A 74 -1.26 -0.63 11.27
N ARG A 75 -2.49 -0.64 11.76
CA ARG A 75 -3.35 -1.83 11.86
C ARG A 75 -3.47 -2.61 10.55
N ALA A 76 -3.73 -1.91 9.43
CA ALA A 76 -3.83 -2.56 8.13
C ALA A 76 -2.48 -3.17 7.68
N LEU A 77 -1.37 -2.55 8.05
CA LEU A 77 -0.05 -3.07 7.75
C LEU A 77 0.32 -4.25 8.66
N GLU A 78 -0.09 -4.23 9.92
CA GLU A 78 0.06 -5.34 10.86
C GLU A 78 -0.67 -6.60 10.38
N GLU A 79 -1.88 -6.44 9.83
CA GLU A 79 -2.64 -7.54 9.22
C GLU A 79 -1.97 -8.04 7.93
N LEU A 80 -1.51 -7.12 7.09
CA LEU A 80 -0.87 -7.47 5.82
C LEU A 80 0.51 -8.09 6.02
N MET A 81 1.31 -7.53 6.92
CA MET A 81 2.72 -7.89 7.15
C MET A 81 3.06 -7.80 8.64
N PRO A 82 2.74 -8.82 9.46
CA PRO A 82 2.99 -8.77 10.93
C PRO A 82 4.44 -8.40 11.33
N ASP A 83 5.39 -8.75 10.48
CA ASP A 83 6.83 -8.48 10.69
C ASP A 83 7.35 -7.22 9.98
N TYR A 84 6.48 -6.31 9.52
CA TYR A 84 6.86 -5.12 8.74
C TYR A 84 7.93 -4.26 9.43
N ALA A 85 7.89 -4.14 10.74
CA ALA A 85 8.85 -3.34 11.50
C ALA A 85 10.30 -3.86 11.43
N LYS A 86 10.49 -5.14 11.05
CA LYS A 86 11.82 -5.75 10.86
C LYS A 86 12.36 -5.57 9.43
N GLN A 87 11.57 -4.99 8.52
CA GLN A 87 11.85 -4.91 7.09
C GLN A 87 12.19 -3.47 6.66
N GLU A 88 13.13 -2.83 7.37
CA GLU A 88 13.57 -1.46 7.06
C GLU A 88 12.42 -0.44 6.93
N PHE A 89 11.40 -0.61 7.78
CA PHE A 89 10.21 0.24 7.77
C PHE A 89 10.60 1.72 7.93
N PRO A 90 10.10 2.63 7.05
CA PRO A 90 10.65 3.98 6.93
C PRO A 90 10.23 4.95 8.03
N PHE A 91 9.39 4.53 9.00
CA PHE A 91 8.89 5.42 10.06
C PHE A 91 9.36 4.97 11.44
N PRO A 92 10.37 5.62 12.00
CA PRO A 92 10.89 5.28 13.33
C PRO A 92 10.06 5.89 14.47
N VAL A 93 9.17 6.85 14.17
CA VAL A 93 8.49 7.67 15.18
C VAL A 93 6.98 7.43 15.16
N THR A 94 6.43 7.12 16.32
CA THR A 94 4.98 7.06 16.56
C THR A 94 4.50 8.27 17.35
N ALA A 95 3.27 8.69 17.10
CA ALA A 95 2.61 9.72 17.90
C ALA A 95 2.32 9.16 19.31
N THR A 96 2.93 9.75 20.32
CA THR A 96 2.76 9.34 21.73
C THR A 96 1.56 10.01 22.40
N ALA A 97 1.16 11.17 21.88
CA ALA A 97 -0.01 11.93 22.34
C ALA A 97 -0.64 12.69 21.17
N HIS A 98 -1.88 13.10 21.35
CA HIS A 98 -2.57 14.02 20.46
C HIS A 98 -3.38 15.02 21.26
N GLU A 99 -3.51 16.22 20.73
CA GLU A 99 -4.33 17.27 21.29
C GLU A 99 -5.20 17.89 20.19
N VAL A 100 -6.42 18.23 20.54
CA VAL A 100 -7.33 18.94 19.65
C VAL A 100 -7.69 20.26 20.31
N HIS A 101 -7.53 21.35 19.59
CA HIS A 101 -7.82 22.69 20.08
C HIS A 101 -8.89 23.36 19.23
N TYR A 102 -9.84 24.00 19.89
CA TYR A 102 -10.75 24.96 19.26
C TYR A 102 -10.09 26.33 19.31
N LEU A 103 -9.86 26.91 18.12
CA LEU A 103 -9.18 28.21 18.00
C LEU A 103 -10.18 29.34 17.77
N THR A 104 -10.01 30.41 18.51
CA THR A 104 -10.65 31.71 18.25
C THR A 104 -9.58 32.72 17.84
N THR A 105 -9.98 33.97 17.55
CA THR A 105 -9.01 35.05 17.23
C THR A 105 -8.03 35.35 18.35
N GLU A 106 -8.40 35.07 19.61
CA GLU A 106 -7.65 35.50 20.79
C GLU A 106 -7.20 34.31 21.67
N HIS A 107 -7.88 33.16 21.59
CA HIS A 107 -7.67 32.03 22.51
C HIS A 107 -7.66 30.68 21.80
N ALA A 108 -6.94 29.70 22.40
CA ALA A 108 -6.98 28.30 22.07
C ALA A 108 -7.57 27.50 23.25
N TYR A 109 -8.64 26.78 23.01
CA TYR A 109 -9.30 25.94 24.01
C TYR A 109 -9.03 24.47 23.69
N GLN A 110 -8.34 23.78 24.59
CA GLN A 110 -8.11 22.35 24.44
C GLN A 110 -9.42 21.59 24.65
N ILE A 111 -9.74 20.71 23.67
CA ILE A 111 -10.89 19.83 23.77
C ILE A 111 -10.50 18.64 24.65
N PRO A 112 -11.29 18.34 25.69
CA PRO A 112 -10.99 17.22 26.58
C PRO A 112 -10.91 15.89 25.80
N PRO A 113 -9.92 15.00 26.06
CA PRO A 113 -9.70 13.75 25.30
C PRO A 113 -10.89 12.81 25.25
N TRP A 114 -11.75 12.83 26.28
CA TRP A 114 -12.94 11.97 26.34
C TRP A 114 -14.08 12.40 25.40
N VAL A 115 -14.05 13.66 24.92
CA VAL A 115 -14.99 14.18 23.89
C VAL A 115 -14.52 13.85 22.48
N ILE A 116 -13.20 13.57 22.30
CA ILE A 116 -12.62 13.34 20.96
C ILE A 116 -13.06 11.96 20.45
N PRO A 117 -13.75 11.89 19.30
CA PRO A 117 -14.15 10.63 18.69
C PRO A 117 -12.93 9.74 18.41
N PRO A 118 -13.07 8.39 18.49
CA PRO A 118 -11.97 7.46 18.24
C PRO A 118 -11.26 7.67 16.89
N ALA A 119 -11.99 8.07 15.85
CA ALA A 119 -11.44 8.33 14.51
C ALA A 119 -10.41 9.49 14.46
N TYR A 120 -10.40 10.36 15.45
CA TYR A 120 -9.44 11.48 15.54
C TYR A 120 -8.30 11.20 16.51
N ARG A 121 -8.25 10.00 17.10
CA ARG A 121 -7.17 9.61 18.00
C ARG A 121 -6.00 9.09 17.20
N SER A 122 -4.84 9.73 17.36
CA SER A 122 -3.63 9.44 16.60
C SER A 122 -2.50 8.81 17.42
N THR A 123 -2.77 8.52 18.69
CA THR A 123 -1.78 7.82 19.56
C THR A 123 -1.49 6.43 18.99
N GLY A 124 -0.20 6.13 18.79
CA GLY A 124 0.27 4.89 18.17
C GLY A 124 0.36 4.93 16.64
N CYS A 125 -0.20 5.97 16.00
CA CYS A 125 -0.01 6.16 14.55
C CYS A 125 1.43 6.60 14.25
N TYR A 126 1.95 6.18 13.10
CA TYR A 126 3.24 6.68 12.61
C TYR A 126 3.09 8.06 11.98
N VAL A 127 4.11 8.89 12.20
CA VAL A 127 4.24 10.19 11.55
C VAL A 127 5.24 10.08 10.42
N GLY A 128 4.82 10.35 9.20
CA GLY A 128 5.73 10.19 8.07
C GLY A 128 5.20 10.68 6.73
N SER A 129 5.95 10.39 5.68
CA SER A 129 5.62 10.72 4.30
C SER A 129 4.93 9.54 3.61
N LEU A 130 3.75 9.77 3.06
CA LEU A 130 3.05 8.76 2.27
C LEU A 130 3.87 8.30 1.04
N GLN A 131 4.67 9.19 0.47
CA GLN A 131 5.60 8.83 -0.59
C GLN A 131 6.61 7.78 -0.11
N LYS A 132 7.22 7.96 1.06
CA LYS A 132 8.17 6.98 1.62
C LYS A 132 7.50 5.64 1.92
N LEU A 133 6.26 5.66 2.39
CA LEU A 133 5.49 4.43 2.59
C LEU A 133 5.26 3.70 1.26
N ASN A 134 4.85 4.43 0.22
CA ASN A 134 4.61 3.84 -1.10
C ASN A 134 5.88 3.26 -1.71
N LEU A 135 7.01 3.95 -1.63
CA LEU A 135 8.30 3.45 -2.11
C LEU A 135 8.72 2.17 -1.38
N TRP A 136 8.55 2.15 -0.06
CA TRP A 136 8.84 0.96 0.73
C TRP A 136 7.91 -0.21 0.39
N LEU A 137 6.59 0.04 0.24
CA LEU A 137 5.63 -0.98 -0.20
C LEU A 137 5.93 -1.46 -1.62
N ALA A 138 6.36 -0.58 -2.52
CA ALA A 138 6.75 -0.94 -3.89
C ALA A 138 7.90 -1.96 -3.89
N GLN A 139 8.93 -1.74 -3.05
CA GLN A 139 10.01 -2.70 -2.89
C GLN A 139 9.49 -4.07 -2.42
N GLN A 140 8.58 -4.10 -1.43
CA GLN A 140 8.00 -5.35 -0.95
C GLN A 140 7.19 -6.08 -2.03
N VAL A 141 6.54 -5.33 -2.90
CA VAL A 141 5.74 -5.85 -4.03
C VAL A 141 6.66 -6.43 -5.11
N GLU A 142 7.76 -5.75 -5.46
CA GLU A 142 8.74 -6.24 -6.42
C GLU A 142 9.47 -7.49 -5.88
N ASP A 143 9.86 -7.50 -4.61
CA ASP A 143 10.46 -8.66 -3.94
C ASP A 143 9.51 -9.88 -3.91
N ALA A 144 8.19 -9.62 -3.92
CA ALA A 144 7.16 -10.66 -4.04
C ALA A 144 6.91 -11.13 -5.48
N GLY A 145 7.65 -10.61 -6.48
CA GLY A 145 7.59 -11.03 -7.88
C GLY A 145 6.50 -10.33 -8.72
N VAL A 146 5.96 -9.21 -8.26
CA VAL A 146 5.03 -8.39 -9.03
C VAL A 146 5.80 -7.42 -9.93
N HIS A 147 5.38 -7.29 -11.18
CA HIS A 147 5.99 -6.34 -12.10
C HIS A 147 5.47 -4.92 -11.86
N LEU A 148 6.38 -3.97 -11.66
CA LEU A 148 6.05 -2.56 -11.47
C LEU A 148 6.56 -1.73 -12.65
N PHE A 149 5.65 -1.04 -13.34
CA PHE A 149 5.95 -0.19 -14.50
C PHE A 149 5.64 1.26 -14.17
N ASN A 150 6.67 2.02 -13.87
CA ASN A 150 6.59 3.47 -13.73
C ASN A 150 6.45 4.15 -15.11
N GLU A 151 6.09 5.43 -15.13
CA GLU A 151 5.89 6.25 -16.35
C GLU A 151 4.90 5.62 -17.35
N THR A 152 4.03 4.72 -16.86
CA THR A 152 3.07 3.98 -17.68
C THR A 152 1.64 4.35 -17.28
N CYS A 153 0.93 4.99 -18.19
CA CYS A 153 -0.43 5.46 -17.96
C CYS A 153 -1.47 4.52 -18.57
N GLY A 154 -2.41 4.07 -17.77
CA GLY A 154 -3.61 3.38 -18.26
C GLY A 154 -4.55 4.38 -18.92
N THR A 155 -4.80 4.21 -20.22
CA THR A 155 -5.60 5.15 -21.02
C THR A 155 -6.99 4.64 -21.35
N LYS A 156 -7.13 3.37 -21.69
CA LYS A 156 -8.41 2.79 -22.13
C LYS A 156 -8.43 1.28 -21.90
N VAL A 157 -9.54 0.79 -21.40
CA VAL A 157 -9.85 -0.64 -21.41
C VAL A 157 -10.42 -1.00 -22.79
N LEU A 158 -9.88 -2.06 -23.38
CA LEU A 158 -10.37 -2.62 -24.64
C LEU A 158 -11.17 -3.90 -24.32
N TYR A 159 -12.36 -4.05 -24.92
CA TYR A 159 -13.25 -5.19 -24.75
C TYR A 159 -13.31 -5.99 -26.05
#